data_eea52b6b4529d3ca426fad3533e2f782
#
_entry.id   eea52b6b4529d3ca426fad3533e2f782
#
_cell.length_a   1.000
_cell.length_b   1.000
_cell.length_c   1.000
_cell.angle_alpha   90.00
_cell.angle_beta   90.00
_cell.angle_gamma   90.00
#
_symmetry.space_group_name_H-M   'P 1'
#
loop_
_entity.id
_entity.type
_entity.pdbx_description
1 polymer ?
#
loop_
_entity_poly.entity_id
_entity_poly.type
_entity_poly.pdbx_seq_one_letter_code
_entity_poly.pdbx_strand_id
1 'polypeptide(L)'
;IVKDGTFDVGSNQETCDLLYPFLESCLRYVKDAVPNEWERGDSNDGMLTMNRGIQALIRVINDIVNHLIERKEISPKTQNTDEVVRQVAFYLDPLNQYLNDLTQQERKNLRGYFGGGADTRFWRAFQREVAKARTDFCPEGLQEYWANEAKTYNADSITYLREIEAVTKQTIQEVLSQKYGENWEIKGLPKSIYKRAKSVADERNYDSIATGDGSSPVTIWDCVK
;
A
#
# COMPACT_ATOMS: atom_id res chain seq x y z
N ILE A 1 12.11 -24.03 -16.98
CA ILE A 1 13.35 -23.34 -16.58
C ILE A 1 13.66 -22.37 -17.71
N VAL A 2 13.85 -21.10 -17.35
CA VAL A 2 14.20 -20.05 -18.31
C VAL A 2 15.69 -20.18 -18.60
N LYS A 3 16.07 -20.26 -19.88
CA LYS A 3 17.48 -20.19 -20.30
C LYS A 3 18.09 -18.88 -19.74
N ASP A 4 19.32 -18.98 -19.26
CA ASP A 4 20.08 -17.89 -18.65
C ASP A 4 19.52 -17.38 -17.30
N GLY A 5 18.69 -18.18 -16.62
CA GLY A 5 18.23 -17.88 -15.27
C GLY A 5 19.36 -17.92 -14.23
N THR A 6 19.13 -17.28 -13.10
CA THR A 6 20.08 -17.12 -11.98
C THR A 6 20.69 -18.46 -11.51
N PHE A 7 19.93 -19.54 -11.57
CA PHE A 7 20.34 -20.90 -11.20
C PHE A 7 20.58 -21.82 -12.42
N ASP A 8 20.46 -21.31 -13.64
CA ASP A 8 20.66 -22.13 -14.84
C ASP A 8 22.14 -22.52 -15.00
N VAL A 9 22.41 -23.80 -14.96
CA VAL A 9 23.75 -24.39 -15.13
C VAL A 9 23.85 -25.19 -16.42
N GLY A 10 22.88 -25.03 -17.35
CA GLY A 10 22.91 -25.61 -18.71
C GLY A 10 22.06 -26.85 -18.89
N SER A 11 21.79 -27.64 -17.86
CA SER A 11 20.83 -28.74 -17.92
C SER A 11 19.69 -28.56 -16.93
N ASN A 12 18.49 -29.03 -17.28
CA ASN A 12 17.33 -28.93 -16.41
C ASN A 12 17.53 -29.72 -15.11
N GLN A 13 18.15 -30.87 -15.16
CA GLN A 13 18.37 -31.72 -13.99
C GLN A 13 19.35 -31.03 -13.02
N GLU A 14 20.52 -30.61 -13.49
CA GLU A 14 21.51 -29.93 -12.64
C GLU A 14 20.99 -28.62 -12.08
N THR A 15 20.19 -27.87 -12.86
CA THR A 15 19.51 -26.65 -12.38
C THR A 15 18.52 -26.99 -11.27
N CYS A 16 17.72 -28.03 -11.38
CA CYS A 16 16.82 -28.49 -10.32
C CYS A 16 17.58 -28.95 -9.08
N ASP A 17 18.67 -29.71 -9.26
CA ASP A 17 19.51 -30.21 -8.17
C ASP A 17 20.16 -29.06 -7.35
N LEU A 18 20.39 -27.91 -7.98
CA LEU A 18 20.89 -26.70 -7.34
C LEU A 18 19.76 -25.86 -6.71
N LEU A 19 18.69 -25.62 -7.45
CA LEU A 19 17.60 -24.72 -7.06
C LEU A 19 16.74 -25.31 -5.93
N TYR A 20 16.44 -26.60 -5.98
CA TYR A 20 15.54 -27.23 -5.03
C TYR A 20 16.05 -27.16 -3.57
N PRO A 21 17.29 -27.58 -3.24
CA PRO A 21 17.81 -27.47 -1.90
C PRO A 21 17.88 -26.01 -1.39
N PHE A 22 18.23 -25.07 -2.27
CA PHE A 22 18.25 -23.66 -1.95
C PHE A 22 16.86 -23.16 -1.55
N LEU A 23 15.86 -23.39 -2.40
CA LEU A 23 14.50 -22.93 -2.17
C LEU A 23 13.89 -23.60 -0.92
N GLU A 24 14.10 -24.91 -0.76
CA GLU A 24 13.67 -25.64 0.42
C GLU A 24 14.26 -25.05 1.70
N SER A 25 15.55 -24.73 1.70
CA SER A 25 16.23 -24.13 2.86
C SER A 25 15.70 -22.74 3.18
N CYS A 26 15.44 -21.89 2.19
CA CYS A 26 14.83 -20.59 2.37
C CYS A 26 13.41 -20.69 2.94
N LEU A 27 12.59 -21.59 2.39
CA LEU A 27 11.21 -21.80 2.87
C LEU A 27 11.19 -22.39 4.29
N ARG A 28 12.10 -23.29 4.61
CA ARG A 28 12.28 -23.86 5.95
C ARG A 28 12.68 -22.78 6.94
N TYR A 29 13.63 -21.91 6.57
CA TYR A 29 14.02 -20.76 7.37
C TYR A 29 12.82 -19.88 7.75
N VAL A 30 11.97 -19.52 6.77
CA VAL A 30 10.77 -18.73 7.04
C VAL A 30 9.79 -19.52 7.91
N LYS A 31 9.56 -20.81 7.62
CA LYS A 31 8.67 -21.66 8.43
C LYS A 31 9.08 -21.69 9.88
N ASP A 32 10.38 -21.87 10.15
CA ASP A 32 10.93 -21.97 11.51
C ASP A 32 10.86 -20.61 12.24
N ALA A 33 10.99 -19.51 11.50
CA ALA A 33 10.90 -18.15 12.03
C ALA A 33 9.46 -17.71 12.32
N VAL A 34 8.46 -18.19 11.55
CA VAL A 34 7.05 -17.78 11.68
C VAL A 34 6.10 -19.00 11.79
N PRO A 35 6.31 -19.90 12.76
CA PRO A 35 5.59 -21.17 12.83
C PRO A 35 4.08 -20.98 12.95
N ASN A 36 3.62 -20.01 13.73
CA ASN A 36 2.20 -19.75 13.92
C ASN A 36 1.50 -19.33 12.60
N GLU A 37 2.14 -18.48 11.80
CA GLU A 37 1.58 -18.04 10.52
C GLU A 37 1.63 -19.16 9.48
N TRP A 38 2.68 -19.97 9.53
CA TRP A 38 2.81 -21.14 8.65
C TRP A 38 1.74 -22.19 8.94
N GLU A 39 1.48 -22.51 10.21
CA GLU A 39 0.50 -23.51 10.66
C GLU A 39 -0.96 -23.09 10.43
N ARG A 40 -1.24 -21.79 10.32
CA ARG A 40 -2.58 -21.29 9.93
C ARG A 40 -3.03 -21.85 8.59
N GLY A 41 -2.12 -22.21 7.73
CA GLY A 41 -2.42 -22.86 6.45
C GLY A 41 -3.31 -22.00 5.56
N ASP A 42 -4.29 -22.63 4.97
CA ASP A 42 -5.36 -22.01 4.17
C ASP A 42 -6.63 -21.70 4.98
N SER A 43 -6.56 -21.78 6.31
CA SER A 43 -7.67 -21.42 7.20
C SER A 43 -8.17 -20.00 6.95
N ASN A 44 -9.32 -19.64 7.49
CA ASN A 44 -9.89 -18.29 7.31
C ASN A 44 -8.97 -17.15 7.77
N ASP A 45 -8.04 -17.45 8.68
CA ASP A 45 -7.05 -16.48 9.21
C ASP A 45 -5.64 -16.68 8.64
N GLY A 46 -5.38 -17.74 7.87
CA GLY A 46 -4.10 -18.00 7.23
C GLY A 46 -3.93 -17.20 5.94
N MET A 47 -2.72 -16.79 5.61
CA MET A 47 -2.44 -16.06 4.38
C MET A 47 -1.13 -16.46 3.71
N LEU A 48 -0.11 -16.87 4.49
CA LEU A 48 1.24 -17.10 3.98
C LEU A 48 1.32 -18.36 3.11
N THR A 49 0.70 -19.46 3.55
CA THR A 49 0.73 -20.75 2.84
C THR A 49 -0.38 -20.92 1.80
N MET A 50 -1.19 -19.88 1.58
CA MET A 50 -2.04 -19.80 0.39
C MET A 50 -1.17 -19.69 -0.88
N ASN A 51 -1.70 -20.11 -2.03
CA ASN A 51 -0.99 -20.00 -3.31
C ASN A 51 -0.36 -18.62 -3.55
N ARG A 52 -1.08 -17.55 -3.24
CA ARG A 52 -0.59 -16.16 -3.38
C ARG A 52 0.52 -15.82 -2.41
N GLY A 53 0.39 -16.27 -1.15
CA GLY A 53 1.41 -16.03 -0.12
C GLY A 53 2.72 -16.73 -0.46
N ILE A 54 2.66 -18.00 -0.83
CA ILE A 54 3.84 -18.77 -1.28
C ILE A 54 4.45 -18.15 -2.54
N GLN A 55 3.64 -17.77 -3.53
CA GLN A 55 4.14 -17.11 -4.73
C GLN A 55 4.81 -15.78 -4.42
N ALA A 56 4.23 -14.96 -3.54
CA ALA A 56 4.81 -13.70 -3.10
C ALA A 56 6.14 -13.93 -2.38
N LEU A 57 6.21 -14.93 -1.50
CA LEU A 57 7.43 -15.29 -0.78
C LEU A 57 8.54 -15.73 -1.74
N ILE A 58 8.24 -16.62 -2.69
CA ILE A 58 9.21 -17.08 -3.69
C ILE A 58 9.71 -15.91 -4.55
N ARG A 59 8.82 -14.98 -4.95
CA ARG A 59 9.20 -13.78 -5.70
C ARG A 59 10.13 -12.88 -4.91
N VAL A 60 9.84 -12.63 -3.63
CA VAL A 60 10.72 -11.83 -2.76
C VAL A 60 12.07 -12.49 -2.55
N ILE A 61 12.12 -13.82 -2.37
CA ILE A 61 13.38 -14.57 -2.32
C ILE A 61 14.18 -14.36 -3.62
N ASN A 62 13.53 -14.44 -4.77
CA ASN A 62 14.17 -14.19 -6.06
C ASN A 62 14.69 -12.75 -6.20
N ASP A 63 13.93 -11.76 -5.74
CA ASP A 63 14.34 -10.35 -5.76
C ASP A 63 15.56 -10.11 -4.87
N ILE A 64 15.60 -10.73 -3.69
CA ILE A 64 16.75 -10.69 -2.77
C ILE A 64 17.98 -11.34 -3.42
N VAL A 65 17.82 -12.51 -4.05
CA VAL A 65 18.91 -13.19 -4.76
C VAL A 65 19.47 -12.30 -5.86
N ASN A 66 18.62 -11.72 -6.70
CA ASN A 66 19.05 -10.83 -7.78
C ASN A 66 19.79 -9.61 -7.23
N HIS A 67 19.26 -8.97 -6.18
CA HIS A 67 19.91 -7.86 -5.49
C HIS A 67 21.32 -8.21 -4.99
N LEU A 68 21.48 -9.38 -4.35
CA LEU A 68 22.77 -9.83 -3.83
C LEU A 68 23.77 -10.19 -4.95
N ILE A 69 23.28 -10.71 -6.08
CA ILE A 69 24.11 -10.99 -7.27
C ILE A 69 24.60 -9.69 -7.91
N GLU A 70 23.74 -8.71 -8.08
CA GLU A 70 24.12 -7.39 -8.63
C GLU A 70 25.20 -6.72 -7.79
N ARG A 71 25.15 -6.91 -6.47
CA ARG A 71 26.17 -6.44 -5.52
C ARG A 71 27.43 -7.32 -5.46
N LYS A 72 27.42 -8.45 -6.15
CA LYS A 72 28.51 -9.46 -6.14
C LYS A 72 28.75 -10.08 -4.74
N GLU A 73 27.72 -10.13 -3.92
CA GLU A 73 27.78 -10.69 -2.57
C GLU A 73 27.52 -12.20 -2.56
N ILE A 74 26.77 -12.70 -3.55
CA ILE A 74 26.54 -14.13 -3.76
C ILE A 74 26.79 -14.55 -5.21
N SER A 75 27.07 -15.84 -5.35
CA SER A 75 27.20 -16.52 -6.64
C SER A 75 26.54 -17.91 -6.54
N PRO A 76 25.21 -18.02 -6.73
CA PRO A 76 24.46 -19.26 -6.48
C PRO A 76 24.94 -20.48 -7.24
N LYS A 77 25.56 -20.28 -8.41
CA LYS A 77 26.07 -21.36 -9.28
C LYS A 77 27.38 -21.99 -8.79
N THR A 78 28.14 -21.27 -7.97
CA THR A 78 29.52 -21.67 -7.59
C THR A 78 29.75 -21.68 -6.09
N GLN A 79 28.89 -21.01 -5.32
CA GLN A 79 28.99 -20.88 -3.89
C GLN A 79 28.24 -22.02 -3.17
N ASN A 80 28.62 -22.32 -1.95
CA ASN A 80 27.89 -23.27 -1.11
C ASN A 80 26.47 -22.76 -0.84
N THR A 81 25.48 -23.64 -0.99
CA THR A 81 24.06 -23.30 -0.81
C THR A 81 23.78 -22.70 0.58
N ASP A 82 24.38 -23.21 1.65
CA ASP A 82 24.15 -22.71 3.02
C ASP A 82 24.67 -21.27 3.20
N GLU A 83 25.76 -20.91 2.50
CA GLU A 83 26.27 -19.53 2.51
C GLU A 83 25.32 -18.58 1.80
N VAL A 84 24.81 -18.98 0.63
CA VAL A 84 23.82 -18.22 -0.12
C VAL A 84 22.54 -18.05 0.70
N VAL A 85 22.04 -19.12 1.30
CA VAL A 85 20.84 -19.10 2.16
C VAL A 85 21.04 -18.13 3.35
N ARG A 86 22.22 -18.13 3.96
CA ARG A 86 22.52 -17.25 5.12
C ARG A 86 22.45 -15.76 4.72
N GLN A 87 22.95 -15.41 3.54
CA GLN A 87 22.85 -14.05 3.01
C GLN A 87 21.39 -13.65 2.71
N VAL A 88 20.64 -14.56 2.09
CA VAL A 88 19.21 -14.34 1.81
C VAL A 88 18.41 -14.22 3.09
N ALA A 89 18.69 -15.05 4.10
CA ALA A 89 18.05 -15.03 5.40
C ALA A 89 18.15 -13.67 6.09
N PHE A 90 19.32 -13.01 6.01
CA PHE A 90 19.52 -11.68 6.54
C PHE A 90 18.53 -10.64 6.00
N TYR A 91 18.15 -10.76 4.72
CA TYR A 91 17.12 -9.90 4.12
C TYR A 91 15.70 -10.38 4.40
N LEU A 92 15.50 -11.67 4.72
CA LEU A 92 14.19 -12.20 5.09
C LEU A 92 13.80 -11.90 6.55
N ASP A 93 14.75 -11.61 7.43
CA ASP A 93 14.47 -11.32 8.85
C ASP A 93 13.41 -10.26 9.09
N PRO A 94 13.44 -9.08 8.42
CA PRO A 94 12.42 -8.07 8.59
C PRO A 94 11.03 -8.55 8.14
N LEU A 95 10.97 -9.35 7.09
CA LEU A 95 9.71 -9.95 6.63
C LEU A 95 9.19 -10.95 7.66
N ASN A 96 10.06 -11.79 8.24
CA ASN A 96 9.68 -12.74 9.28
C ASN A 96 9.15 -12.01 10.53
N GLN A 97 9.78 -10.91 10.93
CA GLN A 97 9.29 -10.08 12.02
C GLN A 97 7.90 -9.51 11.71
N TYR A 98 7.72 -8.91 10.55
CA TYR A 98 6.43 -8.40 10.11
C TYR A 98 5.34 -9.49 10.11
N LEU A 99 5.64 -10.70 9.61
CA LEU A 99 4.70 -11.82 9.58
C LEU A 99 4.29 -12.29 10.98
N ASN A 100 5.21 -12.26 11.96
CA ASN A 100 4.91 -12.57 13.35
C ASN A 100 4.02 -11.50 14.01
N ASP A 101 4.23 -10.23 13.65
CA ASP A 101 3.55 -9.07 14.27
C ASP A 101 2.22 -8.75 13.59
N LEU A 102 1.83 -9.46 12.52
CA LEU A 102 0.60 -9.22 11.77
C LEU A 102 -0.64 -9.26 12.67
N THR A 103 -1.40 -8.18 12.63
CA THR A 103 -2.72 -8.12 13.24
C THR A 103 -3.77 -8.88 12.42
N GLN A 104 -4.88 -9.25 13.05
CA GLN A 104 -5.99 -9.89 12.33
C GLN A 104 -6.54 -9.01 11.19
N GLN A 105 -6.55 -7.68 11.38
CA GLN A 105 -7.03 -6.75 10.36
C GLN A 105 -6.09 -6.70 9.15
N GLU A 106 -4.78 -6.69 9.37
CA GLU A 106 -3.79 -6.72 8.29
C GLU A 106 -3.86 -8.01 7.49
N ARG A 107 -4.03 -9.17 8.15
CA ARG A 107 -4.28 -10.45 7.46
C ARG A 107 -5.52 -10.39 6.58
N LYS A 108 -6.63 -9.86 7.10
CA LYS A 108 -7.87 -9.68 6.32
C LYS A 108 -7.66 -8.76 5.12
N ASN A 109 -6.92 -7.67 5.30
CA ASN A 109 -6.60 -6.73 4.21
C ASN A 109 -5.77 -7.42 3.11
N LEU A 110 -4.72 -8.16 3.48
CA LEU A 110 -3.91 -8.91 2.52
C LEU A 110 -4.72 -9.97 1.78
N ARG A 111 -5.55 -10.73 2.50
CA ARG A 111 -6.46 -11.73 1.88
C ARG A 111 -7.52 -11.09 0.99
N GLY A 112 -7.98 -9.90 1.33
CA GLY A 112 -9.03 -9.18 0.65
C GLY A 112 -8.66 -8.66 -0.74
N TYR A 113 -7.41 -8.78 -1.14
CA TYR A 113 -6.99 -8.42 -2.49
C TYR A 113 -7.52 -9.44 -3.50
N PHE A 114 -8.45 -9.00 -4.36
CA PHE A 114 -9.04 -9.80 -5.44
C PHE A 114 -8.75 -9.18 -6.80
N GLY A 115 -8.83 -10.01 -7.86
CA GLY A 115 -8.66 -9.58 -9.24
C GLY A 115 -7.20 -9.59 -9.73
N GLY A 116 -6.98 -9.12 -10.96
CA GLY A 116 -5.72 -9.29 -11.69
C GLY A 116 -4.48 -8.60 -11.11
N GLY A 117 -4.63 -7.72 -10.12
CA GLY A 117 -3.52 -7.06 -9.43
C GLY A 117 -3.21 -7.61 -8.04
N ALA A 118 -3.98 -8.59 -7.56
CA ALA A 118 -3.88 -9.08 -6.19
C ALA A 118 -2.52 -9.72 -5.87
N ASP A 119 -1.98 -10.52 -6.79
CA ASP A 119 -0.68 -11.20 -6.63
C ASP A 119 0.46 -10.19 -6.57
N THR A 120 0.39 -9.14 -7.39
CA THR A 120 1.36 -8.03 -7.38
C THR A 120 1.31 -7.27 -6.06
N ARG A 121 0.12 -6.96 -5.53
CA ARG A 121 -0.03 -6.26 -4.26
C ARG A 121 0.53 -7.06 -3.09
N PHE A 122 0.28 -8.37 -3.07
CA PHE A 122 0.78 -9.27 -2.05
C PHE A 122 2.32 -9.32 -2.04
N TRP A 123 2.92 -9.53 -3.21
CA TRP A 123 4.35 -9.51 -3.40
C TRP A 123 4.99 -8.16 -3.05
N ARG A 124 4.42 -7.04 -3.52
CA ARG A 124 4.90 -5.68 -3.21
C ARG A 124 4.79 -5.35 -1.72
N ALA A 125 3.78 -5.87 -1.02
CA ALA A 125 3.69 -5.74 0.43
C ALA A 125 4.88 -6.40 1.14
N PHE A 126 5.28 -7.61 0.72
CA PHE A 126 6.45 -8.28 1.27
C PHE A 126 7.75 -7.57 0.94
N GLN A 127 7.95 -7.14 -0.31
CA GLN A 127 9.11 -6.33 -0.70
C GLN A 127 9.24 -5.06 0.16
N ARG A 128 8.12 -4.41 0.46
CA ARG A 128 8.09 -3.20 1.28
C ARG A 128 8.65 -3.44 2.67
N GLU A 129 8.29 -4.54 3.30
CA GLU A 129 8.75 -4.82 4.66
C GLU A 129 10.26 -5.10 4.70
N VAL A 130 10.79 -5.77 3.68
CA VAL A 130 12.24 -5.92 3.52
C VAL A 130 12.91 -4.55 3.30
N ALA A 131 12.40 -3.75 2.38
CA ALA A 131 12.99 -2.45 2.01
C ALA A 131 12.95 -1.41 3.14
N LYS A 132 11.96 -1.46 4.04
CA LYS A 132 11.91 -0.60 5.23
C LYS A 132 13.11 -0.80 6.16
N ALA A 133 13.55 -2.02 6.34
CA ALA A 133 14.65 -2.37 7.24
C ALA A 133 16.00 -2.47 6.52
N ARG A 134 15.99 -2.75 5.22
CA ARG A 134 17.17 -2.89 4.36
C ARG A 134 17.10 -1.82 3.29
N THR A 135 17.59 -0.63 3.59
CA THR A 135 17.46 0.57 2.71
C THR A 135 18.23 0.45 1.40
N ASP A 136 19.18 -0.46 1.31
CA ASP A 136 19.90 -0.83 0.11
C ASP A 136 19.08 -1.75 -0.82
N PHE A 137 18.05 -2.43 -0.30
CA PHE A 137 17.15 -3.29 -1.07
C PHE A 137 16.08 -2.46 -1.76
N CYS A 138 16.27 -2.19 -3.04
CA CYS A 138 15.33 -1.43 -3.86
C CYS A 138 15.06 -2.14 -5.20
N PRO A 139 14.27 -3.22 -5.20
CA PRO A 139 13.96 -3.94 -6.43
C PRO A 139 13.18 -3.07 -7.42
N GLU A 140 13.37 -3.37 -8.71
CA GLU A 140 12.79 -2.62 -9.83
C GLU A 140 11.27 -2.40 -9.66
N GLY A 141 10.82 -1.18 -9.92
CA GLY A 141 9.42 -0.78 -9.88
C GLY A 141 8.81 -0.65 -8.48
N LEU A 142 9.55 -0.94 -7.38
CA LEU A 142 9.01 -0.83 -6.02
C LEU A 142 8.71 0.62 -5.63
N GLN A 143 9.62 1.54 -5.93
CA GLN A 143 9.41 2.97 -5.63
C GLN A 143 8.26 3.56 -6.44
N GLU A 144 8.16 3.20 -7.72
CA GLU A 144 7.05 3.65 -8.57
C GLU A 144 5.71 3.11 -8.06
N TYR A 145 5.67 1.84 -7.66
CA TYR A 145 4.49 1.25 -7.06
C TYR A 145 4.05 2.00 -5.80
N TRP A 146 4.97 2.35 -4.90
CA TRP A 146 4.64 3.12 -3.69
C TRP A 146 4.15 4.53 -4.00
N ALA A 147 4.79 5.20 -4.96
CA ALA A 147 4.37 6.54 -5.36
C ALA A 147 2.93 6.52 -5.93
N ASN A 148 2.58 5.50 -6.69
CA ASN A 148 1.23 5.33 -7.24
C ASN A 148 0.21 4.93 -6.17
N GLU A 149 0.58 4.04 -5.23
CA GLU A 149 -0.25 3.68 -4.09
C GLU A 149 -0.55 4.91 -3.23
N ALA A 150 0.48 5.71 -2.89
CA ALA A 150 0.32 6.94 -2.13
C ALA A 150 -0.60 7.96 -2.82
N LYS A 151 -0.53 8.09 -4.15
CA LYS A 151 -1.45 8.95 -4.92
C LYS A 151 -2.89 8.47 -4.83
N THR A 152 -3.12 7.16 -4.90
CA THR A 152 -4.46 6.57 -4.79
C THR A 152 -5.04 6.81 -3.40
N TYR A 153 -4.29 6.55 -2.33
CA TYR A 153 -4.74 6.83 -0.96
C TYR A 153 -5.02 8.30 -0.72
N ASN A 154 -4.20 9.22 -1.27
CA ASN A 154 -4.43 10.64 -1.15
C ASN A 154 -5.71 11.08 -1.88
N ALA A 155 -6.01 10.52 -3.05
CA ALA A 155 -7.23 10.80 -3.79
C ALA A 155 -8.48 10.34 -3.02
N ASP A 156 -8.46 9.14 -2.46
CA ASP A 156 -9.55 8.60 -1.64
C ASP A 156 -9.73 9.43 -0.36
N SER A 157 -8.64 9.80 0.31
CA SER A 157 -8.68 10.65 1.51
C SER A 157 -9.29 12.02 1.24
N ILE A 158 -8.95 12.64 0.10
CA ILE A 158 -9.54 13.92 -0.31
C ILE A 158 -11.05 13.76 -0.58
N THR A 159 -11.47 12.65 -1.18
CA THR A 159 -12.87 12.36 -1.41
C THR A 159 -13.64 12.21 -0.09
N TYR A 160 -13.13 11.41 0.85
CA TYR A 160 -13.74 11.28 2.17
C TYR A 160 -13.80 12.60 2.95
N LEU A 161 -12.74 13.42 2.88
CA LEU A 161 -12.75 14.73 3.52
C LEU A 161 -13.84 15.65 2.94
N ARG A 162 -14.04 15.63 1.62
CA ARG A 162 -15.11 16.39 0.98
C ARG A 162 -16.51 15.90 1.37
N GLU A 163 -16.69 14.57 1.47
CA GLU A 163 -17.96 14.00 1.94
C GLU A 163 -18.24 14.38 3.38
N ILE A 164 -17.25 14.29 4.29
CA ILE A 164 -17.38 14.71 5.68
C ILE A 164 -17.69 16.21 5.76
N GLU A 165 -17.02 17.05 4.98
CA GLU A 165 -17.29 18.49 4.91
C GLU A 165 -18.72 18.75 4.46
N ALA A 166 -19.21 18.10 3.42
CA ALA A 166 -20.57 18.25 2.90
C ALA A 166 -21.62 17.86 3.94
N VAL A 167 -21.49 16.68 4.54
CA VAL A 167 -22.42 16.21 5.59
C VAL A 167 -22.41 17.16 6.81
N THR A 168 -21.22 17.59 7.24
CA THR A 168 -21.08 18.53 8.37
C THR A 168 -21.76 19.86 8.06
N LYS A 169 -21.53 20.44 6.88
CA LYS A 169 -22.17 21.68 6.45
C LYS A 169 -23.68 21.55 6.40
N GLN A 170 -24.20 20.47 5.81
CA GLN A 170 -25.62 20.20 5.76
C GLN A 170 -26.24 20.12 7.15
N THR A 171 -25.64 19.35 8.07
CA THR A 171 -26.13 19.21 9.45
C THR A 171 -26.16 20.55 10.19
N ILE A 172 -25.09 21.36 10.06
CA ILE A 172 -25.03 22.70 10.66
C ILE A 172 -26.15 23.60 10.08
N GLN A 173 -26.32 23.61 8.77
CA GLN A 173 -27.36 24.38 8.10
C GLN A 173 -28.76 23.99 8.58
N GLU A 174 -29.05 22.71 8.69
CA GLU A 174 -30.34 22.19 9.17
C GLU A 174 -30.62 22.66 10.60
N VAL A 175 -29.64 22.50 11.52
CA VAL A 175 -29.76 22.91 12.92
C VAL A 175 -29.95 24.42 13.04
N LEU A 176 -29.18 25.21 12.31
CA LEU A 176 -29.27 26.67 12.35
C LEU A 176 -30.58 27.19 11.73
N SER A 177 -31.01 26.59 10.61
CA SER A 177 -32.28 26.94 9.96
C SER A 177 -33.48 26.59 10.86
N GLN A 178 -33.42 25.45 11.53
CA GLN A 178 -34.45 25.05 12.51
C GLN A 178 -34.55 26.00 13.69
N LYS A 179 -33.41 26.51 14.17
CA LYS A 179 -33.33 27.40 15.32
C LYS A 179 -33.67 28.88 15.01
N TYR A 180 -33.24 29.38 13.84
CA TYR A 180 -33.27 30.79 13.49
C TYR A 180 -34.14 31.12 12.25
N GLY A 181 -34.74 30.13 11.62
CA GLY A 181 -35.56 30.29 10.42
C GLY A 181 -34.77 30.85 9.24
N GLU A 182 -35.43 31.66 8.42
CA GLU A 182 -34.85 32.24 7.18
C GLU A 182 -33.63 33.14 7.46
N ASN A 183 -33.48 33.66 8.66
CA ASN A 183 -32.35 34.53 9.03
C ASN A 183 -31.17 33.77 9.68
N TRP A 184 -31.08 32.47 9.47
CA TRP A 184 -30.11 31.61 10.14
C TRP A 184 -28.64 32.00 9.86
N GLU A 185 -28.34 32.47 8.65
CA GLU A 185 -26.96 32.88 8.30
C GLU A 185 -26.51 34.08 9.12
N ILE A 186 -27.40 35.06 9.34
CA ILE A 186 -27.08 36.29 10.10
C ILE A 186 -27.07 36.04 11.61
N LYS A 187 -27.99 35.19 12.10
CA LYS A 187 -28.17 34.95 13.54
C LYS A 187 -27.35 33.78 14.05
N GLY A 188 -27.08 32.80 13.19
CA GLY A 188 -26.40 31.53 13.52
C GLY A 188 -24.90 31.58 13.34
N LEU A 189 -24.39 32.41 12.39
CA LEU A 189 -22.96 32.54 12.17
C LEU A 189 -22.35 33.67 13.01
N PRO A 190 -21.12 33.49 13.51
CA PRO A 190 -20.35 34.59 14.09
C PRO A 190 -20.21 35.75 13.08
N LYS A 191 -20.37 36.99 13.55
CA LYS A 191 -20.35 38.19 12.68
C LYS A 191 -19.10 38.30 11.80
N SER A 192 -17.94 37.88 12.30
CA SER A 192 -16.67 37.88 11.55
C SER A 192 -16.69 36.88 10.40
N ILE A 193 -17.23 35.68 10.64
CA ILE A 193 -17.35 34.61 9.64
C ILE A 193 -18.35 35.01 8.56
N TYR A 194 -19.53 35.49 8.97
CA TYR A 194 -20.54 35.98 8.03
C TYR A 194 -20.00 37.08 7.12
N LYS A 195 -19.33 38.10 7.67
CA LYS A 195 -18.77 39.21 6.87
C LYS A 195 -17.72 38.71 5.85
N ARG A 196 -16.83 37.81 6.28
CA ARG A 196 -15.80 37.25 5.43
C ARG A 196 -16.40 36.39 4.31
N ALA A 197 -17.32 35.50 4.64
CA ALA A 197 -18.00 34.65 3.67
C ALA A 197 -18.81 35.47 2.66
N LYS A 198 -19.52 36.52 3.14
CA LYS A 198 -20.24 37.43 2.27
C LYS A 198 -19.32 38.17 1.28
N SER A 199 -18.21 38.71 1.77
CA SER A 199 -17.23 39.38 0.89
C SER A 199 -16.71 38.44 -0.23
N VAL A 200 -16.41 37.18 0.12
CA VAL A 200 -15.95 36.19 -0.86
C VAL A 200 -17.06 35.79 -1.84
N ALA A 201 -18.30 35.65 -1.38
CA ALA A 201 -19.43 35.35 -2.23
C ALA A 201 -19.72 36.51 -3.22
N ASP A 202 -19.73 37.74 -2.73
CA ASP A 202 -19.96 38.94 -3.53
C ASP A 202 -18.87 39.09 -4.63
N GLU A 203 -17.59 38.87 -4.28
CA GLU A 203 -16.46 38.89 -5.22
C GLU A 203 -16.61 37.84 -6.33
N ARG A 204 -16.86 36.58 -5.95
CA ARG A 204 -17.02 35.46 -6.88
C ARG A 204 -18.21 35.67 -7.83
N ASN A 205 -19.32 36.12 -7.27
CA ASN A 205 -20.52 36.42 -8.10
C ASN A 205 -20.30 37.58 -9.06
N TYR A 206 -19.55 38.62 -8.65
CA TYR A 206 -19.14 39.69 -9.52
C TYR A 206 -18.25 39.20 -10.68
N ASP A 207 -17.23 38.40 -10.36
CA ASP A 207 -16.31 37.85 -11.36
C ASP A 207 -17.03 36.91 -12.35
N SER A 208 -17.95 36.08 -11.88
CA SER A 208 -18.76 35.20 -12.73
C SER A 208 -19.63 36.00 -13.71
N ILE A 209 -20.24 37.08 -13.27
CA ILE A 209 -21.01 37.99 -14.13
C ILE A 209 -20.09 38.68 -15.13
N ALA A 210 -18.93 39.16 -14.68
CA ALA A 210 -17.98 39.89 -15.53
C ALA A 210 -17.36 39.01 -16.61
N THR A 211 -17.14 37.73 -16.34
CA THR A 211 -16.55 36.76 -17.26
C THR A 211 -17.60 36.04 -18.13
N GLY A 212 -18.87 36.12 -17.76
CA GLY A 212 -19.95 35.44 -18.46
C GLY A 212 -19.89 33.93 -18.45
N ASP A 213 -19.30 33.32 -17.37
CA ASP A 213 -19.07 31.89 -17.28
C ASP A 213 -20.35 31.05 -17.08
N GLY A 214 -21.49 31.70 -16.83
CA GLY A 214 -22.80 31.05 -16.69
C GLY A 214 -22.95 30.18 -15.45
N SER A 215 -22.02 30.24 -14.48
CA SER A 215 -22.14 29.50 -13.24
C SER A 215 -23.27 30.03 -12.34
N SER A 216 -23.89 29.14 -11.57
CA SER A 216 -24.91 29.55 -10.60
C SER A 216 -24.31 30.43 -9.52
N PRO A 217 -25.04 31.46 -9.02
CA PRO A 217 -24.55 32.32 -7.96
C PRO A 217 -24.12 31.53 -6.71
N VAL A 218 -22.95 31.85 -6.18
CA VAL A 218 -22.39 31.25 -4.99
C VAL A 218 -23.06 31.87 -3.76
N THR A 219 -23.52 31.06 -2.82
CA THR A 219 -24.16 31.53 -1.59
C THR A 219 -23.12 31.89 -0.51
N ILE A 220 -23.54 32.65 0.52
CA ILE A 220 -22.68 32.97 1.65
C ILE A 220 -22.22 31.67 2.34
N TRP A 221 -23.12 30.66 2.43
CA TRP A 221 -22.83 29.38 3.06
C TRP A 221 -21.77 28.56 2.31
N ASP A 222 -21.74 28.63 1.00
CA ASP A 222 -20.68 27.98 0.18
C ASP A 222 -19.30 28.55 0.49
N CYS A 223 -19.21 29.79 0.94
CA CYS A 223 -17.98 30.50 1.28
C CYS A 223 -17.58 30.39 2.77
N VAL A 224 -18.37 29.71 3.61
CA VAL A 224 -18.00 29.43 5.01
C VAL A 224 -16.97 28.29 5.02
N LYS A 225 -15.79 28.57 5.59
CA LYS A 225 -14.69 27.62 5.81
C LYS A 225 -14.42 27.48 7.28
#